data_2c4f68482057b2a3b6197dc76eddde57
#
_entry.id   2c4f68482057b2a3b6197dc76eddde57
#
_cell.length_a   1.000
_cell.length_b   1.000
_cell.length_c   1.000
_cell.angle_alpha   90.00
_cell.angle_beta   90.00
_cell.angle_gamma   90.00
#
_symmetry.space_group_name_H-M   'P 1'
#
loop_
_entity.id
_entity.type
_entity.pdbx_description
1 polymer ?
#
loop_
_entity_poly.entity_id
_entity_poly.type
_entity_poly.pdbx_seq_one_letter_code
_entity_poly.pdbx_strand_id
1 'polypeptide(L)'
;MLYRNRDLDLDARNDDLANSNSDGRITQVTRTLYSKWKLIKMKTYKNLYPKLCSYKNLELAFKKAGKGKSKKFYVIKFKKELKQNLFSLKKELELETYKPSRLTKFTIRDPKTRLIRKSIFKDRIVHHAIVNILEPIYEPRFITDNYANRLNKGTISALERFDIFKRKVSKNGKLVSHALTNNMIKGYVFKADIRKFFDSINQAKMIEILQRKIKDEKVIWLIAKVLKNFDDKKKGMPLGNMTSQFFANLYLNDLDQFVKRKLKMRYYIRYVDDFIILHESKEVLKNCRDKIEKYLKNLRLELHPDKSKIYSLYKGVDFLGFKTFYYHRIARKRNIKGFKKKLITLKIKHKEGSINYNKFMESVCGWFAYVMWGNTYKLRKNIIKNINRFLLDNSLSS
;
A
#
# COMPACT_ATOMS: atom_id res chain seq x y z
N MET A 1 -23.50 -12.75 -13.62
CA MET A 1 -22.94 -12.50 -14.97
C MET A 1 -21.45 -12.78 -14.92
N LEU A 2 -21.07 -13.88 -15.58
CA LEU A 2 -19.76 -14.50 -15.60
C LEU A 2 -18.85 -13.77 -16.60
N TYR A 3 -17.77 -13.14 -16.14
CA TYR A 3 -16.67 -12.77 -17.02
C TYR A 3 -15.56 -13.82 -16.87
N ARG A 4 -15.46 -14.68 -17.88
CA ARG A 4 -14.35 -15.59 -18.09
C ARG A 4 -13.09 -14.79 -18.41
N ASN A 5 -12.11 -14.83 -17.52
CA ASN A 5 -10.73 -14.47 -17.84
C ASN A 5 -10.14 -15.62 -18.69
N ARG A 6 -9.89 -15.34 -19.95
CA ARG A 6 -8.96 -16.11 -20.78
C ARG A 6 -7.56 -15.55 -20.51
N ASP A 7 -6.87 -16.08 -19.53
CA ASP A 7 -5.42 -16.00 -19.47
C ASP A 7 -4.88 -17.10 -20.43
N LEU A 8 -4.46 -16.64 -21.59
CA LEU A 8 -3.74 -17.49 -22.57
C LEU A 8 -2.39 -17.88 -21.96
N ASP A 9 -2.28 -19.16 -21.63
CA ASP A 9 -1.04 -19.89 -21.34
C ASP A 9 -0.20 -19.93 -22.62
N LEU A 10 0.73 -18.99 -22.78
CA LEU A 10 1.70 -18.94 -23.90
C LEU A 10 3.14 -19.20 -23.44
N ASP A 11 3.35 -19.82 -22.28
CA ASP A 11 4.69 -20.03 -21.69
C ASP A 11 5.19 -21.50 -21.72
N ALA A 12 4.58 -22.39 -22.54
CA ALA A 12 4.97 -23.80 -22.52
C ALA A 12 5.64 -24.33 -23.81
N ARG A 13 6.18 -23.47 -24.68
CA ARG A 13 6.87 -23.96 -25.91
C ARG A 13 8.07 -23.12 -26.31
N ASN A 14 9.06 -22.93 -25.46
CA ASN A 14 10.28 -22.22 -25.85
C ASN A 14 11.60 -22.80 -25.30
N ASP A 15 11.60 -24.03 -24.81
CA ASP A 15 12.88 -24.68 -24.39
C ASP A 15 13.51 -25.62 -25.41
N ASP A 16 12.89 -25.85 -26.60
CA ASP A 16 13.39 -26.82 -27.59
C ASP A 16 14.03 -26.21 -28.86
N LEU A 17 14.31 -24.90 -28.88
CA LEU A 17 14.91 -24.26 -30.08
C LEU A 17 16.35 -23.75 -29.88
N ALA A 18 17.09 -24.30 -28.93
CA ALA A 18 18.47 -23.88 -28.66
C ALA A 18 19.54 -24.78 -29.31
N ASN A 19 19.19 -25.77 -30.13
CA ASN A 19 20.19 -26.61 -30.81
C ASN A 19 19.75 -26.96 -32.23
N SER A 20 20.00 -26.08 -33.20
CA SER A 20 20.28 -26.49 -34.61
C SER A 20 20.96 -25.33 -35.33
N ASN A 21 22.25 -25.46 -35.53
CA ASN A 21 23.02 -24.74 -36.54
C ASN A 21 22.61 -25.26 -37.93
N SER A 22 21.83 -24.49 -38.67
CA SER A 22 21.86 -24.41 -40.15
C SER A 22 20.76 -23.50 -40.65
N ASP A 23 21.14 -22.59 -41.52
CA ASP A 23 20.38 -21.77 -42.46
C ASP A 23 20.04 -20.34 -42.10
N GLY A 24 20.64 -19.44 -42.91
CA GLY A 24 20.46 -17.97 -42.85
C GLY A 24 19.03 -17.43 -43.00
N ARG A 25 18.02 -18.31 -43.15
CA ARG A 25 16.59 -17.94 -43.18
C ARG A 25 16.00 -17.74 -41.76
N ILE A 26 16.55 -18.43 -40.74
CA ILE A 26 16.08 -18.33 -39.35
C ILE A 26 16.47 -16.95 -38.72
N THR A 27 17.65 -16.43 -39.16
CA THR A 27 18.11 -15.11 -38.66
C THR A 27 17.28 -13.93 -39.15
N GLN A 28 16.66 -14.04 -40.33
CA GLN A 28 15.82 -12.97 -40.89
C GLN A 28 14.44 -12.94 -40.22
N VAL A 29 13.83 -14.10 -39.92
CA VAL A 29 12.55 -14.21 -39.18
C VAL A 29 12.70 -13.78 -37.73
N THR A 30 13.79 -14.19 -37.06
CA THR A 30 14.09 -13.76 -35.70
C THR A 30 14.42 -12.27 -35.62
N ARG A 31 15.13 -11.69 -36.59
CA ARG A 31 15.33 -10.22 -36.67
C ARG A 31 14.04 -9.48 -36.93
N THR A 32 13.13 -9.99 -37.75
CA THR A 32 11.82 -9.39 -38.05
C THR A 32 10.89 -9.52 -36.84
N LEU A 33 10.93 -10.62 -36.10
CA LEU A 33 10.21 -10.77 -34.82
C LEU A 33 10.81 -9.85 -33.74
N TYR A 34 12.15 -9.78 -33.63
CA TYR A 34 12.83 -8.89 -32.69
C TYR A 34 12.55 -7.41 -33.00
N SER A 35 12.45 -7.01 -34.26
CA SER A 35 12.06 -5.66 -34.67
C SER A 35 10.58 -5.39 -34.42
N LYS A 36 9.67 -6.35 -34.58
CA LYS A 36 8.25 -6.25 -34.19
C LYS A 36 8.08 -6.13 -32.67
N TRP A 37 8.88 -6.81 -31.86
CA TRP A 37 8.86 -6.68 -30.40
C TRP A 37 9.41 -5.33 -29.91
N LYS A 38 10.31 -4.68 -30.65
CA LYS A 38 10.82 -3.33 -30.33
C LYS A 38 9.81 -2.22 -30.58
N LEU A 39 8.70 -2.50 -31.25
CA LEU A 39 7.67 -1.54 -31.67
C LEU A 39 6.32 -1.65 -30.93
N ILE A 40 6.26 -2.31 -29.79
CA ILE A 40 5.10 -2.07 -28.91
C ILE A 40 5.26 -0.67 -28.31
N LYS A 41 4.82 0.31 -29.08
CA LYS A 41 4.80 1.73 -28.69
C LYS A 41 4.02 1.83 -27.39
N MET A 42 4.69 2.01 -26.28
CA MET A 42 4.04 2.10 -24.98
C MET A 42 3.02 3.23 -25.02
N LYS A 43 1.74 2.92 -24.78
CA LYS A 43 0.67 3.93 -24.73
C LYS A 43 1.07 5.04 -23.77
N THR A 44 1.18 6.26 -24.29
CA THR A 44 1.45 7.50 -23.56
C THR A 44 0.19 8.37 -23.55
N TYR A 45 0.14 9.31 -22.62
CA TYR A 45 -1.02 10.15 -22.40
C TYR A 45 -0.62 11.61 -22.46
N LYS A 46 -1.32 12.36 -23.31
CA LYS A 46 -1.18 13.81 -23.51
C LYS A 46 -2.53 14.49 -23.21
N ASN A 47 -2.56 15.78 -23.15
CA ASN A 47 -3.78 16.61 -23.00
C ASN A 47 -4.64 16.19 -21.77
N LEU A 48 -3.98 15.87 -20.66
CA LEU A 48 -4.63 15.52 -19.40
C LEU A 48 -4.93 16.76 -18.53
N TYR A 49 -4.14 17.83 -18.69
CA TYR A 49 -4.21 19.01 -17.85
C TYR A 49 -5.57 19.72 -17.93
N PRO A 50 -6.19 19.92 -19.11
CA PRO A 50 -7.53 20.51 -19.20
C PRO A 50 -8.58 19.66 -18.44
N LYS A 51 -8.48 18.33 -18.49
CA LYS A 51 -9.35 17.43 -17.74
C LYS A 51 -9.09 17.54 -16.23
N LEU A 52 -7.82 17.70 -15.82
CA LEU A 52 -7.42 17.89 -14.42
C LEU A 52 -8.04 19.16 -13.85
N CYS A 53 -7.94 20.29 -14.59
CA CYS A 53 -8.45 21.61 -14.19
C CYS A 53 -9.97 21.74 -14.33
N SER A 54 -10.65 20.79 -14.99
CA SER A 54 -12.10 20.89 -15.24
C SER A 54 -12.88 21.02 -13.93
N TYR A 55 -13.94 21.85 -13.93
CA TYR A 55 -14.82 22.03 -12.77
C TYR A 55 -15.37 20.70 -12.27
N LYS A 56 -15.79 19.81 -13.19
CA LYS A 56 -16.31 18.47 -12.88
C LYS A 56 -15.29 17.63 -12.08
N ASN A 57 -14.00 17.68 -12.46
CA ASN A 57 -12.96 16.96 -11.74
C ASN A 57 -12.68 17.59 -10.37
N LEU A 58 -12.63 18.93 -10.27
CA LEU A 58 -12.42 19.64 -9.02
C LEU A 58 -13.58 19.41 -8.03
N GLU A 59 -14.82 19.38 -8.51
CA GLU A 59 -16.00 19.06 -7.69
C GLU A 59 -15.94 17.61 -7.18
N LEU A 60 -15.58 16.65 -8.04
CA LEU A 60 -15.36 15.26 -7.63
C LEU A 60 -14.23 15.16 -6.59
N ALA A 61 -13.16 15.91 -6.81
CA ALA A 61 -12.03 15.97 -5.88
C ALA A 61 -12.43 16.57 -4.53
N PHE A 62 -13.27 17.61 -4.51
CA PHE A 62 -13.86 18.17 -3.28
C PHE A 62 -14.67 17.11 -2.52
N LYS A 63 -15.59 16.41 -3.21
CA LYS A 63 -16.40 15.33 -2.61
C LYS A 63 -15.51 14.24 -1.98
N LYS A 64 -14.46 13.79 -2.70
CA LYS A 64 -13.48 12.81 -2.19
C LYS A 64 -12.67 13.35 -1.01
N ALA A 65 -12.16 14.58 -1.08
CA ALA A 65 -11.38 15.20 -0.01
C ALA A 65 -12.18 15.42 1.29
N GLY A 66 -13.49 15.67 1.16
CA GLY A 66 -14.45 15.88 2.24
C GLY A 66 -15.04 14.60 2.83
N LYS A 67 -14.88 13.44 2.18
CA LYS A 67 -15.45 12.16 2.65
C LYS A 67 -15.03 11.84 4.08
N GLY A 68 -15.99 11.58 4.96
CA GLY A 68 -15.79 11.35 6.40
C GLY A 68 -15.35 12.58 7.21
N LYS A 69 -15.45 13.80 6.63
CA LYS A 69 -15.03 15.05 7.26
C LYS A 69 -16.05 16.18 7.05
N SER A 70 -17.26 15.89 6.62
CA SER A 70 -18.29 16.87 6.29
C SER A 70 -18.61 17.83 7.44
N LYS A 71 -18.53 17.36 8.69
CA LYS A 71 -18.77 18.15 9.93
C LYS A 71 -17.56 18.99 10.38
N LYS A 72 -16.42 18.94 9.67
CA LYS A 72 -15.23 19.72 10.05
C LYS A 72 -15.35 21.17 9.56
N PHE A 73 -15.04 22.13 10.42
CA PHE A 73 -15.16 23.56 10.15
C PHE A 73 -14.56 23.99 8.80
N TYR A 74 -13.35 23.53 8.48
CA TYR A 74 -12.68 23.87 7.21
C TYR A 74 -13.40 23.31 5.97
N VAL A 75 -14.15 22.20 6.09
CA VAL A 75 -14.96 21.65 4.98
C VAL A 75 -16.25 22.49 4.86
N ILE A 76 -16.91 22.80 5.98
CA ILE A 76 -18.12 23.62 6.01
C ILE A 76 -17.81 25.00 5.42
N LYS A 77 -16.73 25.65 5.88
CA LYS A 77 -16.28 26.97 5.38
C LYS A 77 -16.07 26.94 3.86
N PHE A 78 -15.37 25.94 3.34
CA PHE A 78 -15.13 25.82 1.90
C PHE A 78 -16.42 25.57 1.12
N LYS A 79 -17.37 24.80 1.69
CA LYS A 79 -18.65 24.44 1.08
C LYS A 79 -19.61 25.65 0.98
N LYS A 80 -19.55 26.62 1.90
CA LYS A 80 -20.43 27.81 1.88
C LYS A 80 -20.34 28.54 0.52
N GLU A 81 -19.13 28.65 -0.01
CA GLU A 81 -18.86 29.35 -1.29
C GLU A 81 -18.26 28.38 -2.31
N LEU A 82 -18.83 27.16 -2.41
CA LEU A 82 -18.23 26.05 -3.16
C LEU A 82 -17.94 26.41 -4.61
N LYS A 83 -18.90 27.00 -5.32
CA LYS A 83 -18.74 27.37 -6.74
C LYS A 83 -17.58 28.36 -6.90
N GLN A 84 -17.60 29.44 -6.14
CA GLN A 84 -16.59 30.50 -6.20
C GLN A 84 -15.19 29.96 -5.86
N ASN A 85 -15.06 29.18 -4.78
CA ASN A 85 -13.81 28.57 -4.34
C ASN A 85 -13.24 27.59 -5.41
N LEU A 86 -14.11 26.79 -6.07
CA LEU A 86 -13.67 25.90 -7.13
C LEU A 86 -13.31 26.65 -8.41
N PHE A 87 -14.02 27.73 -8.77
CA PHE A 87 -13.66 28.55 -9.92
C PHE A 87 -12.34 29.29 -9.71
N SER A 88 -12.12 29.84 -8.50
CA SER A 88 -10.83 30.45 -8.15
C SER A 88 -9.69 29.44 -8.26
N LEU A 89 -9.86 28.24 -7.69
CA LEU A 89 -8.86 27.16 -7.78
C LEU A 89 -8.62 26.72 -9.22
N LYS A 90 -9.68 26.60 -10.04
CA LYS A 90 -9.58 26.30 -11.47
C LYS A 90 -8.74 27.36 -12.18
N LYS A 91 -9.03 28.65 -11.98
CA LYS A 91 -8.27 29.76 -12.56
C LYS A 91 -6.80 29.74 -12.16
N GLU A 92 -6.50 29.48 -10.87
CA GLU A 92 -5.11 29.36 -10.42
C GLU A 92 -4.36 28.20 -11.10
N LEU A 93 -5.05 27.07 -11.35
CA LEU A 93 -4.45 25.96 -12.06
C LEU A 93 -4.25 26.25 -13.54
N GLU A 94 -5.27 26.78 -14.23
CA GLU A 94 -5.21 27.10 -15.65
C GLU A 94 -4.14 28.14 -15.99
N LEU A 95 -3.98 29.18 -15.13
CA LEU A 95 -2.95 30.21 -15.26
C LEU A 95 -1.58 29.78 -14.69
N GLU A 96 -1.45 28.54 -14.20
CA GLU A 96 -0.22 28.00 -13.60
C GLU A 96 0.31 28.81 -12.38
N THR A 97 -0.57 29.63 -11.79
CA THR A 97 -0.25 30.46 -10.62
C THR A 97 -0.41 29.71 -9.29
N TYR A 98 -1.02 28.51 -9.30
CA TYR A 98 -1.23 27.72 -8.10
C TYR A 98 0.08 27.51 -7.32
N LYS A 99 0.03 27.80 -6.01
CA LYS A 99 1.11 27.56 -5.03
C LYS A 99 0.57 26.72 -3.89
N PRO A 100 1.13 25.53 -3.62
CA PRO A 100 0.75 24.74 -2.46
C PRO A 100 1.03 25.50 -1.16
N SER A 101 0.11 25.46 -0.22
CA SER A 101 0.26 26.06 1.10
C SER A 101 1.21 25.27 1.99
N ARG A 102 1.78 25.92 2.99
CA ARG A 102 2.64 25.27 3.98
C ARG A 102 1.94 24.08 4.65
N LEU A 103 2.65 22.96 4.79
CA LEU A 103 2.13 21.75 5.41
C LEU A 103 1.99 21.93 6.92
N THR A 104 0.83 21.54 7.47
CA THR A 104 0.60 21.47 8.91
C THR A 104 1.29 20.22 9.46
N LYS A 105 2.15 20.38 10.47
CA LYS A 105 2.91 19.30 11.10
C LYS A 105 2.25 18.89 12.42
N PHE A 106 2.11 17.57 12.65
CA PHE A 106 1.72 17.03 13.95
C PHE A 106 2.29 15.61 14.12
N THR A 107 2.48 15.21 15.36
CA THR A 107 3.07 13.92 15.69
C THR A 107 2.00 12.94 16.16
N ILE A 108 1.95 11.78 15.51
CA ILE A 108 1.21 10.61 15.98
C ILE A 108 2.20 9.72 16.74
N ARG A 109 1.85 9.29 17.96
CA ARG A 109 2.74 8.48 18.82
C ARG A 109 2.36 7.00 18.88
N ASP A 110 1.18 6.62 18.43
CA ASP A 110 0.69 5.24 18.44
C ASP A 110 0.46 4.71 17.01
N PRO A 111 0.91 3.51 16.66
CA PRO A 111 1.76 2.56 17.40
C PRO A 111 3.27 2.88 17.34
N LYS A 112 3.66 3.88 16.57
CA LYS A 112 5.02 4.40 16.42
C LYS A 112 4.95 5.91 16.27
N THR A 113 5.93 6.59 16.82
CA THR A 113 6.09 8.04 16.60
C THR A 113 6.32 8.34 15.12
N ARG A 114 5.43 9.14 14.54
CA ARG A 114 5.50 9.58 13.15
C ARG A 114 5.15 11.05 13.05
N LEU A 115 5.98 11.81 12.38
CA LEU A 115 5.67 13.18 12.00
C LEU A 115 4.79 13.16 10.75
N ILE A 116 3.55 13.59 10.90
CA ILE A 116 2.60 13.72 9.80
C ILE A 116 2.64 15.17 9.28
N ARG A 117 2.69 15.31 7.98
CA ARG A 117 2.68 16.60 7.29
C ARG A 117 1.45 16.67 6.39
N LYS A 118 0.45 17.39 6.86
CA LYS A 118 -0.89 17.43 6.27
C LYS A 118 -1.08 18.70 5.47
N SER A 119 -1.54 18.57 4.23
CA SER A 119 -1.97 19.70 3.40
C SER A 119 -3.25 20.35 3.92
N ILE A 120 -3.45 21.64 3.70
CA ILE A 120 -4.72 22.32 3.93
C ILE A 120 -5.81 21.78 3.00
N PHE A 121 -7.07 22.14 3.25
CA PHE A 121 -8.19 21.52 2.53
C PHE A 121 -8.20 21.83 1.01
N LYS A 122 -7.90 23.06 0.62
CA LYS A 122 -7.73 23.47 -0.78
C LYS A 122 -6.73 22.59 -1.51
N ASP A 123 -5.54 22.40 -0.93
CA ASP A 123 -4.49 21.59 -1.54
C ASP A 123 -4.87 20.10 -1.61
N ARG A 124 -5.66 19.59 -0.64
CA ARG A 124 -6.17 18.22 -0.73
C ARG A 124 -7.11 18.03 -1.93
N ILE A 125 -7.86 19.05 -2.31
CA ILE A 125 -8.68 19.01 -3.52
C ILE A 125 -7.76 18.83 -4.74
N VAL A 126 -6.65 19.57 -4.82
CA VAL A 126 -5.65 19.41 -5.89
C VAL A 126 -5.04 18.01 -5.88
N HIS A 127 -4.68 17.47 -4.70
CA HIS A 127 -4.17 16.10 -4.59
C HIS A 127 -5.17 15.07 -5.14
N HIS A 128 -6.45 15.21 -4.81
CA HIS A 128 -7.50 14.32 -5.33
C HIS A 128 -7.72 14.53 -6.83
N ALA A 129 -7.67 15.76 -7.33
CA ALA A 129 -7.80 16.07 -8.76
C ALA A 129 -6.70 15.41 -9.59
N ILE A 130 -5.44 15.45 -9.11
CA ILE A 130 -4.31 14.76 -9.73
C ILE A 130 -4.56 13.25 -9.75
N VAL A 131 -4.92 12.66 -8.61
CA VAL A 131 -5.12 11.20 -8.50
C VAL A 131 -6.30 10.75 -9.35
N ASN A 132 -7.40 11.48 -9.44
CA ASN A 132 -8.54 11.16 -10.30
C ASN A 132 -8.14 10.94 -11.77
N ILE A 133 -7.16 11.69 -12.26
CA ILE A 133 -6.69 11.60 -13.65
C ILE A 133 -5.64 10.49 -13.82
N LEU A 134 -4.78 10.28 -12.81
CA LEU A 134 -3.68 9.33 -12.92
C LEU A 134 -4.10 7.89 -12.57
N GLU A 135 -4.99 7.72 -11.61
CA GLU A 135 -5.41 6.39 -11.12
C GLU A 135 -5.93 5.49 -12.24
N PRO A 136 -6.82 5.91 -13.16
CA PRO A 136 -7.28 5.07 -14.26
C PRO A 136 -6.18 4.64 -15.23
N ILE A 137 -5.07 5.40 -15.30
CA ILE A 137 -3.93 5.10 -16.16
C ILE A 137 -3.00 4.05 -15.54
N TYR A 138 -2.81 4.11 -14.22
CA TYR A 138 -1.83 3.28 -13.53
C TYR A 138 -2.44 2.08 -12.80
N GLU A 139 -3.68 2.16 -12.34
CA GLU A 139 -4.34 1.08 -11.59
C GLU A 139 -4.34 -0.27 -12.34
N PRO A 140 -4.60 -0.35 -13.67
CA PRO A 140 -4.53 -1.59 -14.42
C PRO A 140 -3.12 -2.17 -14.56
N ARG A 141 -2.09 -1.40 -14.20
CA ARG A 141 -0.67 -1.79 -14.30
C ARG A 141 -0.08 -2.30 -13.01
N PHE A 142 -0.77 -2.07 -11.91
CA PHE A 142 -0.35 -2.61 -10.62
C PHE A 142 -0.63 -4.10 -10.57
N ILE A 143 0.30 -4.85 -9.98
CA ILE A 143 0.08 -6.27 -9.74
C ILE A 143 -1.16 -6.50 -8.87
N THR A 144 -1.83 -7.62 -9.08
CA THR A 144 -3.02 -8.01 -8.28
C THR A 144 -2.70 -8.08 -6.79
N ASP A 145 -1.50 -8.54 -6.44
CA ASP A 145 -1.07 -8.78 -5.05
C ASP A 145 -0.44 -7.54 -4.36
N ASN A 146 -0.74 -6.33 -4.85
CA ASN A 146 -0.51 -5.06 -4.15
C ASN A 146 -1.81 -4.63 -3.45
N TYR A 147 -1.78 -4.52 -2.11
CA TYR A 147 -2.98 -4.41 -1.28
C TYR A 147 -3.18 -3.08 -0.57
N ALA A 148 -2.22 -2.18 -0.60
CA ALA A 148 -2.33 -0.91 0.10
C ALA A 148 -2.91 0.21 -0.77
N ASN A 149 -3.80 1.03 -0.19
CA ASN A 149 -4.34 2.26 -0.81
C ASN A 149 -4.97 2.03 -2.19
N ARG A 150 -5.64 0.92 -2.37
CA ARG A 150 -6.38 0.56 -3.59
C ARG A 150 -7.80 0.14 -3.25
N LEU A 151 -8.74 0.41 -4.16
CA LEU A 151 -10.14 0.03 -4.00
C LEU A 151 -10.26 -1.51 -3.90
N ASN A 152 -11.15 -1.99 -3.04
CA ASN A 152 -11.40 -3.42 -2.78
C ASN A 152 -10.17 -4.21 -2.36
N LYS A 153 -9.13 -3.53 -1.88
CA LYS A 153 -7.92 -4.11 -1.27
C LYS A 153 -7.85 -3.72 0.20
N GLY A 154 -6.82 -4.12 0.89
CA GLY A 154 -6.61 -3.73 2.28
C GLY A 154 -5.92 -4.81 3.10
N THR A 155 -5.83 -4.58 4.39
CA THR A 155 -5.11 -5.46 5.34
C THR A 155 -5.69 -6.87 5.36
N ILE A 156 -7.02 -7.00 5.36
CA ILE A 156 -7.72 -8.28 5.45
C ILE A 156 -7.46 -9.10 4.21
N SER A 157 -7.72 -8.55 3.03
CA SER A 157 -7.49 -9.23 1.75
C SER A 157 -6.03 -9.64 1.55
N ALA A 158 -5.07 -8.85 2.07
CA ALA A 158 -3.65 -9.23 2.06
C ALA A 158 -3.36 -10.43 2.98
N LEU A 159 -4.00 -10.49 4.15
CA LEU A 159 -3.86 -11.61 5.08
C LEU A 159 -4.50 -12.90 4.53
N GLU A 160 -5.66 -12.80 3.92
CA GLU A 160 -6.33 -13.94 3.24
C GLU A 160 -5.46 -14.44 2.07
N ARG A 161 -4.89 -13.54 1.30
CA ARG A 161 -3.97 -13.91 0.21
C ARG A 161 -2.71 -14.60 0.75
N PHE A 162 -2.21 -14.14 1.88
CA PHE A 162 -1.09 -14.80 2.55
C PHE A 162 -1.45 -16.23 2.98
N ASP A 163 -2.67 -16.47 3.50
CA ASP A 163 -3.12 -17.81 3.84
C ASP A 163 -3.20 -18.74 2.63
N ILE A 164 -3.69 -18.23 1.49
CA ILE A 164 -3.71 -18.99 0.23
C ILE A 164 -2.27 -19.36 -0.19
N PHE A 165 -1.35 -18.40 -0.13
CA PHE A 165 0.04 -18.63 -0.54
C PHE A 165 0.78 -19.59 0.40
N LYS A 166 0.53 -19.53 1.71
CA LYS A 166 1.07 -20.52 2.66
C LYS A 166 0.68 -21.95 2.26
N ARG A 167 -0.59 -22.17 1.97
CA ARG A 167 -1.11 -23.51 1.58
C ARG A 167 -0.44 -23.99 0.30
N LYS A 168 -0.32 -23.13 -0.72
CA LYS A 168 0.31 -23.49 -2.00
C LYS A 168 1.80 -23.84 -1.84
N VAL A 169 2.56 -23.00 -1.13
CA VAL A 169 4.00 -23.21 -0.92
C VAL A 169 4.31 -24.43 -0.05
N SER A 170 3.47 -24.72 0.93
CA SER A 170 3.65 -25.88 1.80
C SER A 170 3.03 -27.17 1.25
N LYS A 171 2.41 -27.14 0.06
CA LYS A 171 1.64 -28.28 -0.48
C LYS A 171 0.59 -28.77 0.52
N ASN A 172 -0.28 -27.83 0.96
CA ASN A 172 -1.32 -28.01 1.96
C ASN A 172 -0.80 -28.49 3.34
N GLY A 173 0.34 -27.93 3.77
CA GLY A 173 0.88 -28.20 5.11
C GLY A 173 1.75 -29.43 5.21
N LYS A 174 2.33 -29.87 4.08
CA LYS A 174 3.28 -31.00 4.09
C LYS A 174 4.39 -30.75 5.11
N LEU A 175 4.65 -31.74 5.94
CA LEU A 175 5.72 -31.70 6.92
C LEU A 175 7.07 -32.03 6.26
N VAL A 176 8.14 -31.52 6.86
CA VAL A 176 9.50 -31.88 6.46
C VAL A 176 9.83 -33.23 7.09
N SER A 177 10.09 -34.23 6.24
CA SER A 177 10.53 -35.55 6.70
C SER A 177 12.02 -35.52 6.97
N HIS A 178 12.43 -35.12 8.18
CA HIS A 178 13.82 -35.15 8.62
C HIS A 178 13.88 -35.38 10.14
N ALA A 179 14.80 -36.24 10.60
CA ALA A 179 14.89 -36.66 11.99
C ALA A 179 14.92 -35.52 13.03
N LEU A 180 15.61 -34.41 12.72
CA LEU A 180 15.71 -33.23 13.59
C LEU A 180 14.61 -32.17 13.37
N THR A 181 13.76 -32.32 12.37
CA THR A 181 12.75 -31.31 11.96
C THR A 181 11.36 -31.91 11.80
N ASN A 182 11.11 -33.08 12.38
CA ASN A 182 9.79 -33.71 12.37
C ASN A 182 8.72 -32.74 12.85
N ASN A 183 7.59 -32.68 12.11
CA ASN A 183 6.46 -31.78 12.35
C ASN A 183 6.68 -30.32 11.95
N MET A 184 7.76 -29.94 11.28
CA MET A 184 7.89 -28.61 10.71
C MET A 184 7.20 -28.51 9.35
N ILE A 185 6.31 -27.55 9.20
CA ILE A 185 5.66 -27.28 7.92
C ILE A 185 6.68 -26.76 6.91
N LYS A 186 6.68 -27.37 5.71
CA LYS A 186 7.54 -27.02 4.59
C LYS A 186 7.28 -25.58 4.13
N GLY A 187 8.34 -24.88 3.81
CA GLY A 187 8.31 -23.57 3.17
C GLY A 187 8.87 -22.42 4.00
N TYR A 188 9.23 -21.37 3.30
CA TYR A 188 9.89 -20.20 3.86
C TYR A 188 9.22 -18.93 3.37
N VAL A 189 9.37 -17.85 4.15
CA VAL A 189 8.88 -16.51 3.85
C VAL A 189 10.04 -15.53 3.98
N PHE A 190 10.40 -14.86 2.90
CA PHE A 190 11.19 -13.66 2.96
C PHE A 190 10.24 -12.50 3.25
N LYS A 191 10.36 -11.92 4.42
CA LYS A 191 9.70 -10.68 4.78
C LYS A 191 10.67 -9.53 4.65
N ALA A 192 10.27 -8.43 4.03
CA ALA A 192 11.08 -7.25 3.83
C ALA A 192 10.31 -5.95 4.09
N ASP A 193 11.03 -4.94 4.53
CA ASP A 193 10.56 -3.58 4.82
C ASP A 193 11.59 -2.63 4.20
N ILE A 194 11.15 -1.56 3.54
CA ILE A 194 12.06 -0.57 2.96
C ILE A 194 12.39 0.48 4.03
N ARG A 195 13.68 0.76 4.18
CA ARG A 195 14.20 1.69 5.20
C ARG A 195 13.70 3.11 4.92
N LYS A 196 12.97 3.70 5.90
CA LYS A 196 12.47 5.09 5.85
C LYS A 196 11.83 5.45 4.49
N PHE A 197 11.01 4.56 3.92
CA PHE A 197 10.55 4.63 2.54
C PHE A 197 10.07 6.03 2.12
N PHE A 198 9.12 6.63 2.85
CA PHE A 198 8.56 7.94 2.50
C PHE A 198 9.59 9.07 2.54
N ASP A 199 10.57 9.00 3.45
CA ASP A 199 11.65 9.98 3.54
C ASP A 199 12.75 9.72 2.51
N SER A 200 12.83 8.50 1.94
CA SER A 200 13.88 8.08 1.01
C SER A 200 13.51 8.24 -0.45
N ILE A 201 12.24 8.49 -0.78
CA ILE A 201 11.80 8.65 -2.17
C ILE A 201 12.55 9.79 -2.85
N ASN A 202 13.16 9.47 -3.99
CA ASN A 202 13.81 10.47 -4.82
C ASN A 202 12.78 11.12 -5.74
N GLN A 203 12.57 12.44 -5.60
CA GLN A 203 11.53 13.16 -6.34
C GLN A 203 11.82 13.20 -7.86
N ALA A 204 13.08 13.33 -8.27
CA ALA A 204 13.47 13.31 -9.69
C ALA A 204 13.16 11.92 -10.30
N LYS A 205 13.47 10.83 -9.59
CA LYS A 205 13.13 9.47 -10.02
C LYS A 205 11.62 9.24 -10.11
N MET A 206 10.83 9.85 -9.20
CA MET A 206 9.36 9.83 -9.30
C MET A 206 8.87 10.50 -10.59
N ILE A 207 9.41 11.67 -10.90
CA ILE A 207 9.07 12.38 -12.14
C ILE A 207 9.47 11.58 -13.37
N GLU A 208 10.66 10.98 -13.39
CA GLU A 208 11.10 10.07 -14.47
C GLU A 208 10.11 8.91 -14.68
N ILE A 209 9.67 8.26 -13.60
CA ILE A 209 8.69 7.16 -13.65
C ILE A 209 7.36 7.65 -14.25
N LEU A 210 6.89 8.82 -13.84
CA LEU A 210 5.66 9.42 -14.37
C LEU A 210 5.79 9.75 -15.86
N GLN A 211 6.90 10.37 -16.27
CA GLN A 211 7.16 10.81 -17.66
C GLN A 211 7.26 9.67 -18.65
N ARG A 212 7.48 8.42 -18.21
CA ARG A 212 7.40 7.24 -19.09
C ARG A 212 6.00 7.11 -19.73
N LYS A 213 4.95 7.57 -19.06
CA LYS A 213 3.55 7.44 -19.49
C LYS A 213 2.85 8.77 -19.71
N ILE A 214 3.11 9.74 -18.87
CA ILE A 214 2.50 11.06 -18.92
C ILE A 214 3.42 11.98 -19.70
N LYS A 215 2.95 12.42 -20.88
CA LYS A 215 3.67 13.34 -21.77
C LYS A 215 3.04 14.72 -21.77
N ASP A 216 2.21 15.01 -20.76
CA ASP A 216 1.61 16.31 -20.51
C ASP A 216 2.49 17.07 -19.50
N GLU A 217 3.22 18.06 -19.99
CA GLU A 217 4.22 18.80 -19.21
C GLU A 217 3.58 19.60 -18.07
N LYS A 218 2.36 20.12 -18.27
CA LYS A 218 1.66 20.88 -17.23
C LYS A 218 1.22 19.98 -16.08
N VAL A 219 0.83 18.74 -16.35
CA VAL A 219 0.56 17.74 -15.30
C VAL A 219 1.84 17.42 -14.52
N ILE A 220 2.96 17.21 -15.21
CA ILE A 220 4.26 16.95 -14.58
C ILE A 220 4.72 18.14 -13.73
N TRP A 221 4.58 19.37 -14.25
CA TRP A 221 4.87 20.60 -13.53
C TRP A 221 4.07 20.71 -12.22
N LEU A 222 2.74 20.45 -12.26
CA LEU A 222 1.90 20.51 -11.05
C LEU A 222 2.33 19.44 -10.02
N ILE A 223 2.62 18.22 -10.48
CA ILE A 223 3.10 17.15 -9.61
C ILE A 223 4.45 17.53 -8.98
N ALA A 224 5.36 18.09 -9.75
CA ALA A 224 6.65 18.56 -9.25
C ALA A 224 6.49 19.65 -8.18
N LYS A 225 5.55 20.60 -8.35
CA LYS A 225 5.21 21.60 -7.33
C LYS A 225 4.69 20.94 -6.04
N VAL A 226 3.80 19.96 -6.16
CA VAL A 226 3.26 19.23 -5.01
C VAL A 226 4.35 18.43 -4.28
N LEU A 227 5.29 17.82 -5.00
CA LEU A 227 6.41 17.09 -4.40
C LEU A 227 7.41 18.03 -3.70
N LYS A 228 7.77 19.15 -4.34
CA LYS A 228 8.69 20.16 -3.78
C LYS A 228 8.17 20.78 -2.48
N ASN A 229 6.84 20.85 -2.29
CA ASN A 229 6.25 21.38 -1.05
C ASN A 229 6.58 20.58 0.21
N PHE A 230 7.19 19.40 0.06
CA PHE A 230 7.58 18.57 1.20
C PHE A 230 8.91 18.99 1.82
N ASP A 231 9.95 19.17 1.00
CA ASP A 231 11.29 19.56 1.44
C ASP A 231 12.11 20.01 0.22
N ASP A 232 12.89 21.08 0.38
CA ASP A 232 13.78 21.61 -0.66
C ASP A 232 14.93 20.67 -1.03
N LYS A 233 15.18 19.64 -0.22
CA LYS A 233 16.22 18.62 -0.44
C LYS A 233 15.92 17.66 -1.59
N LYS A 234 14.87 17.86 -2.38
CA LYS A 234 14.46 17.02 -3.52
C LYS A 234 14.29 15.53 -3.16
N LYS A 235 14.06 15.24 -1.87
CA LYS A 235 13.95 13.90 -1.32
C LYS A 235 12.76 13.80 -0.39
N GLY A 236 12.06 12.65 -0.44
CA GLY A 236 10.92 12.34 0.40
C GLY A 236 9.56 12.80 -0.12
N MET A 237 8.52 12.28 0.51
CA MET A 237 7.12 12.63 0.32
C MET A 237 6.39 12.74 1.66
N PRO A 238 5.43 13.69 1.83
CA PRO A 238 4.75 13.89 3.09
C PRO A 238 3.79 12.75 3.40
N LEU A 239 3.93 12.15 4.59
CA LEU A 239 2.91 11.25 5.12
C LEU A 239 1.61 12.01 5.43
N GLY A 240 0.47 11.48 4.95
CA GLY A 240 -0.86 12.01 5.24
C GLY A 240 -1.59 12.65 4.06
N ASN A 241 -0.98 12.69 2.88
CA ASN A 241 -1.60 13.21 1.65
C ASN A 241 -1.97 12.08 0.69
N MET A 242 -3.04 12.27 -0.10
CA MET A 242 -3.53 11.28 -1.06
C MET A 242 -2.52 10.97 -2.18
N THR A 243 -1.88 12.01 -2.72
CA THR A 243 -0.84 11.82 -3.74
C THR A 243 0.32 10.96 -3.23
N SER A 244 0.74 11.13 -1.98
CA SER A 244 1.84 10.33 -1.41
C SER A 244 1.48 8.85 -1.33
N GLN A 245 0.22 8.52 -1.04
CA GLN A 245 -0.26 7.14 -1.01
C GLN A 245 -0.27 6.51 -2.40
N PHE A 246 -0.76 7.26 -3.40
CA PHE A 246 -0.79 6.82 -4.78
C PHE A 246 0.62 6.70 -5.37
N PHE A 247 1.47 7.70 -5.16
CA PHE A 247 2.85 7.72 -5.64
C PHE A 247 3.72 6.64 -4.99
N ALA A 248 3.44 6.25 -3.75
CA ALA A 248 4.11 5.12 -3.12
C ALA A 248 3.90 3.82 -3.91
N ASN A 249 2.65 3.56 -4.33
CA ASN A 249 2.35 2.41 -5.17
C ASN A 249 3.00 2.50 -6.55
N LEU A 250 3.00 3.69 -7.14
CA LEU A 250 3.60 3.93 -8.45
C LEU A 250 5.12 3.73 -8.42
N TYR A 251 5.80 4.28 -7.42
CA TYR A 251 7.25 4.17 -7.28
C TYR A 251 7.73 2.73 -7.14
N LEU A 252 7.00 1.93 -6.37
CA LEU A 252 7.34 0.53 -6.13
C LEU A 252 6.75 -0.43 -7.18
N ASN A 253 5.98 0.06 -8.13
CA ASN A 253 5.48 -0.80 -9.20
C ASN A 253 6.61 -1.39 -10.05
N ASP A 254 7.70 -0.66 -10.26
CA ASP A 254 8.87 -1.19 -10.97
C ASP A 254 9.48 -2.38 -10.21
N LEU A 255 9.53 -2.31 -8.87
CA LEU A 255 9.93 -3.44 -8.03
C LEU A 255 8.95 -4.61 -8.17
N ASP A 256 7.64 -4.34 -8.15
CA ASP A 256 6.61 -5.37 -8.30
C ASP A 256 6.77 -6.13 -9.62
N GLN A 257 6.97 -5.39 -10.72
CA GLN A 257 7.18 -5.98 -12.05
C GLN A 257 8.50 -6.77 -12.09
N PHE A 258 9.57 -6.28 -11.48
CA PHE A 258 10.84 -6.99 -11.38
C PHE A 258 10.67 -8.32 -10.63
N VAL A 259 10.03 -8.30 -9.46
CA VAL A 259 9.83 -9.52 -8.65
C VAL A 259 8.93 -10.53 -9.35
N LYS A 260 7.82 -10.09 -9.96
CA LYS A 260 6.86 -10.98 -10.61
C LYS A 260 7.35 -11.50 -11.97
N ARG A 261 7.93 -10.64 -12.81
CA ARG A 261 8.24 -10.97 -14.22
C ARG A 261 9.69 -11.38 -14.44
N LYS A 262 10.65 -10.70 -13.77
CA LYS A 262 12.08 -11.03 -13.96
C LYS A 262 12.54 -12.12 -13.00
N LEU A 263 12.18 -12.01 -11.71
CA LEU A 263 12.51 -13.06 -10.74
C LEU A 263 11.50 -14.21 -10.72
N LYS A 264 10.38 -14.09 -11.44
CA LYS A 264 9.31 -15.09 -11.54
C LYS A 264 8.76 -15.56 -10.16
N MET A 265 8.81 -14.69 -9.15
CA MET A 265 8.32 -15.01 -7.79
C MET A 265 6.80 -14.99 -7.74
N ARG A 266 6.19 -16.18 -7.89
CA ARG A 266 4.75 -16.38 -7.98
C ARG A 266 4.01 -15.88 -6.72
N TYR A 267 4.53 -16.18 -5.54
CA TYR A 267 3.90 -15.92 -4.25
C TYR A 267 4.49 -14.67 -3.58
N TYR A 268 4.18 -13.51 -4.12
CA TYR A 268 4.62 -12.19 -3.70
C TYR A 268 3.44 -11.30 -3.33
N ILE A 269 3.46 -10.68 -2.16
CA ILE A 269 2.45 -9.73 -1.66
C ILE A 269 3.15 -8.47 -1.20
N ARG A 270 2.63 -7.29 -1.58
CA ARG A 270 3.10 -6.00 -1.09
C ARG A 270 1.98 -5.20 -0.41
N TYR A 271 2.34 -4.55 0.69
CA TYR A 271 1.50 -3.60 1.41
C TYR A 271 2.31 -2.32 1.72
N VAL A 272 2.24 -1.30 0.84
CA VAL A 272 3.11 -0.12 0.81
C VAL A 272 4.57 -0.54 0.67
N ASP A 273 5.37 -0.36 1.71
CA ASP A 273 6.79 -0.67 1.84
C ASP A 273 7.08 -2.03 2.50
N ASP A 274 6.08 -2.64 3.12
CA ASP A 274 6.16 -3.99 3.72
C ASP A 274 5.75 -5.04 2.68
N PHE A 275 6.62 -6.00 2.37
CA PHE A 275 6.29 -7.06 1.42
C PHE A 275 6.81 -8.43 1.87
N ILE A 276 6.17 -9.46 1.33
CA ILE A 276 6.52 -10.85 1.60
C ILE A 276 6.63 -11.65 0.30
N ILE A 277 7.59 -12.56 0.25
CA ILE A 277 7.77 -13.55 -0.82
C ILE A 277 7.84 -14.93 -0.18
N LEU A 278 7.05 -15.88 -0.69
CA LEU A 278 7.06 -17.24 -0.20
C LEU A 278 7.66 -18.19 -1.23
N HIS A 279 8.43 -19.16 -0.75
CA HIS A 279 9.01 -20.20 -1.58
C HIS A 279 9.29 -21.48 -0.76
N GLU A 280 9.36 -22.64 -1.42
CA GLU A 280 9.70 -23.91 -0.78
C GLU A 280 11.17 -23.97 -0.33
N SER A 281 12.08 -23.34 -1.11
CA SER A 281 13.52 -23.31 -0.84
C SER A 281 13.93 -21.99 -0.20
N LYS A 282 14.73 -22.09 0.85
CA LYS A 282 15.37 -20.96 1.53
C LYS A 282 16.46 -20.30 0.65
N GLU A 283 17.17 -21.10 -0.11
CA GLU A 283 18.27 -20.63 -0.98
C GLU A 283 17.74 -19.75 -2.12
N VAL A 284 16.61 -20.15 -2.73
CA VAL A 284 15.93 -19.31 -3.72
C VAL A 284 15.54 -17.96 -3.15
N LEU A 285 15.06 -17.92 -1.91
CA LEU A 285 14.72 -16.66 -1.25
C LEU A 285 15.94 -15.82 -0.89
N LYS A 286 17.08 -16.43 -0.56
CA LYS A 286 18.35 -15.70 -0.35
C LYS A 286 18.80 -15.01 -1.65
N ASN A 287 18.87 -15.76 -2.74
CA ASN A 287 19.21 -15.22 -4.07
C ASN A 287 18.22 -14.13 -4.51
N CYS A 288 16.93 -14.36 -4.27
CA CYS A 288 15.89 -13.36 -4.54
C CYS A 288 16.11 -12.06 -3.74
N ARG A 289 16.40 -12.15 -2.43
CA ARG A 289 16.73 -11.00 -1.57
C ARG A 289 17.89 -10.21 -2.14
N ASP A 290 18.99 -10.87 -2.48
CA ASP A 290 20.21 -10.21 -2.95
C ASP A 290 19.99 -9.50 -4.30
N LYS A 291 19.19 -10.10 -5.20
CA LYS A 291 18.76 -9.46 -6.46
C LYS A 291 17.82 -8.25 -6.22
N ILE A 292 16.90 -8.35 -5.28
CA ILE A 292 16.01 -7.23 -4.89
C ILE A 292 16.82 -6.09 -4.29
N GLU A 293 17.79 -6.38 -3.43
CA GLU A 293 18.64 -5.37 -2.81
C GLU A 293 19.45 -4.60 -3.86
N LYS A 294 20.03 -5.31 -4.83
CA LYS A 294 20.69 -4.68 -5.99
C LYS A 294 19.73 -3.83 -6.83
N TYR A 295 18.51 -4.33 -7.06
CA TYR A 295 17.50 -3.59 -7.84
C TYR A 295 17.01 -2.33 -7.14
N LEU A 296 16.83 -2.36 -5.82
CA LEU A 296 16.40 -1.20 -5.03
C LEU A 296 17.39 -0.04 -5.10
N LYS A 297 18.69 -0.29 -5.30
CA LYS A 297 19.70 0.77 -5.53
C LYS A 297 19.35 1.62 -6.76
N ASN A 298 18.79 1.01 -7.83
CA ASN A 298 18.34 1.74 -9.02
C ASN A 298 17.14 2.66 -8.72
N LEU A 299 16.37 2.31 -7.71
CA LEU A 299 15.27 3.14 -7.18
C LEU A 299 15.75 4.08 -6.05
N ARG A 300 17.05 4.12 -5.75
CA ARG A 300 17.62 4.89 -4.63
C ARG A 300 16.98 4.55 -3.29
N LEU A 301 16.66 3.28 -3.08
CA LEU A 301 16.05 2.71 -1.88
C LEU A 301 16.92 1.61 -1.31
N GLU A 302 16.71 1.30 -0.03
CA GLU A 302 17.43 0.26 0.71
C GLU A 302 16.46 -0.60 1.52
N LEU A 303 16.76 -1.90 1.64
CA LEU A 303 16.06 -2.77 2.59
C LEU A 303 16.40 -2.36 4.03
N HIS A 304 15.42 -2.51 4.92
CA HIS A 304 15.67 -2.32 6.35
C HIS A 304 16.46 -3.53 6.88
N PRO A 305 17.69 -3.36 7.44
CA PRO A 305 18.57 -4.47 7.77
C PRO A 305 17.94 -5.44 8.78
N ASP A 306 17.33 -4.93 9.84
CA ASP A 306 16.79 -5.77 10.92
C ASP A 306 15.44 -6.41 10.61
N LYS A 307 14.68 -5.87 9.64
CA LYS A 307 13.32 -6.33 9.32
C LYS A 307 13.23 -7.15 8.05
N SER A 308 14.30 -7.20 7.25
CA SER A 308 14.33 -7.93 5.98
C SER A 308 14.99 -9.28 6.20
N LYS A 309 14.17 -10.28 6.64
CA LYS A 309 14.65 -11.59 7.08
C LYS A 309 13.84 -12.73 6.46
N ILE A 310 14.47 -13.90 6.35
CA ILE A 310 13.81 -15.13 5.90
C ILE A 310 13.42 -15.96 7.12
N TYR A 311 12.15 -16.34 7.17
CA TYR A 311 11.55 -17.14 8.25
C TYR A 311 11.05 -18.46 7.69
N SER A 312 11.13 -19.53 8.47
CA SER A 312 10.34 -20.74 8.21
C SER A 312 8.86 -20.46 8.49
N LEU A 313 7.96 -21.03 7.69
CA LEU A 313 6.51 -20.96 7.92
C LEU A 313 6.12 -21.51 9.29
N TYR A 314 6.85 -22.51 9.79
CA TYR A 314 6.65 -23.10 11.11
C TYR A 314 6.76 -22.07 12.24
N LYS A 315 7.76 -21.16 12.19
CA LYS A 315 8.02 -20.16 13.24
C LYS A 315 7.00 -19.04 13.27
N GLY A 316 6.13 -18.96 12.26
CA GLY A 316 5.19 -17.86 12.08
C GLY A 316 5.86 -16.57 11.67
N VAL A 317 5.14 -15.73 10.94
CA VAL A 317 5.64 -14.47 10.34
C VAL A 317 4.80 -13.29 10.81
N ASP A 318 5.48 -12.26 11.25
CA ASP A 318 4.86 -10.99 11.60
C ASP A 318 4.46 -10.22 10.33
N PHE A 319 3.16 -10.13 10.03
CA PHE A 319 2.66 -9.39 8.89
C PHE A 319 1.36 -8.65 9.24
N LEU A 320 1.26 -7.40 8.85
CA LEU A 320 0.07 -6.54 8.98
C LEU A 320 -0.62 -6.58 10.36
N GLY A 321 0.18 -6.58 11.42
CA GLY A 321 -0.34 -6.50 12.79
C GLY A 321 -0.59 -7.83 13.48
N PHE A 322 -0.41 -8.94 12.78
CA PHE A 322 -0.54 -10.30 13.30
C PHE A 322 0.78 -11.06 13.20
N LYS A 323 0.99 -12.04 14.10
CA LYS A 323 1.92 -13.12 13.88
C LYS A 323 1.12 -14.28 13.28
N THR A 324 1.39 -14.59 12.02
CA THR A 324 0.66 -15.58 11.23
C THR A 324 1.46 -16.86 11.16
N PHE A 325 0.91 -17.92 11.75
CA PHE A 325 1.37 -19.31 11.63
C PHE A 325 0.65 -20.00 10.48
N TYR A 326 0.97 -21.23 10.23
CA TYR A 326 0.28 -21.99 9.18
C TYR A 326 -1.21 -22.18 9.46
N TYR A 327 -1.56 -22.68 10.63
CA TYR A 327 -2.95 -22.99 10.99
C TYR A 327 -3.72 -21.83 11.58
N HIS A 328 -3.05 -20.88 12.22
CA HIS A 328 -3.70 -19.79 12.94
C HIS A 328 -2.89 -18.50 12.87
N ARG A 329 -3.50 -17.42 13.31
CA ARG A 329 -2.82 -16.15 13.51
C ARG A 329 -3.21 -15.54 14.85
N ILE A 330 -2.26 -14.88 15.48
CA ILE A 330 -2.46 -14.20 16.75
C ILE A 330 -2.18 -12.71 16.61
N ALA A 331 -2.93 -11.88 17.33
CA ALA A 331 -2.65 -10.46 17.40
C ALA A 331 -1.30 -10.22 18.07
N ARG A 332 -0.50 -9.27 17.59
CA ARG A 332 0.80 -8.96 18.18
C ARG A 332 0.64 -8.47 19.63
N LYS A 333 1.51 -8.93 20.51
CA LYS A 333 1.54 -8.53 21.94
C LYS A 333 1.50 -7.00 22.11
N ARG A 334 2.21 -6.25 21.24
CA ARG A 334 2.21 -4.78 21.26
C ARG A 334 0.82 -4.19 21.02
N ASN A 335 0.07 -4.71 20.06
CA ASN A 335 -1.27 -4.21 19.73
C ASN A 335 -2.25 -4.50 20.88
N ILE A 336 -2.12 -5.67 21.52
CA ILE A 336 -2.92 -6.03 22.70
C ILE A 336 -2.59 -5.09 23.86
N LYS A 337 -1.30 -4.89 24.16
CA LYS A 337 -0.86 -3.96 25.24
C LYS A 337 -1.33 -2.53 24.97
N GLY A 338 -1.22 -2.05 23.74
CA GLY A 338 -1.68 -0.72 23.33
C GLY A 338 -3.18 -0.55 23.57
N PHE A 339 -4.00 -1.52 23.15
CA PHE A 339 -5.43 -1.46 23.39
C PHE A 339 -5.80 -1.52 24.88
N LYS A 340 -5.16 -2.37 25.69
CA LYS A 340 -5.39 -2.41 27.13
C LYS A 340 -5.12 -1.05 27.78
N LYS A 341 -4.04 -0.35 27.44
CA LYS A 341 -3.77 1.01 27.90
C LYS A 341 -4.85 1.99 27.44
N LYS A 342 -5.24 1.92 26.16
CA LYS A 342 -6.32 2.76 25.62
C LYS A 342 -7.65 2.50 26.33
N LEU A 343 -7.97 1.24 26.67
CA LEU A 343 -9.20 0.89 27.38
C LEU A 343 -9.27 1.53 28.76
N ILE A 344 -8.15 1.58 29.51
CA ILE A 344 -8.06 2.28 30.79
C ILE A 344 -8.40 3.76 30.61
N THR A 345 -7.77 4.42 29.64
CA THR A 345 -8.03 5.83 29.32
C THR A 345 -9.50 6.08 28.93
N LEU A 346 -10.09 5.15 28.14
CA LEU A 346 -11.49 5.24 27.74
C LEU A 346 -12.44 5.12 28.96
N LYS A 347 -12.14 4.23 29.91
CA LYS A 347 -12.91 4.07 31.13
C LYS A 347 -12.87 5.34 31.98
N ILE A 348 -11.69 5.92 32.18
CA ILE A 348 -11.55 7.21 32.93
C ILE A 348 -12.40 8.29 32.26
N LYS A 349 -12.24 8.50 30.94
CA LYS A 349 -12.99 9.52 30.19
C LYS A 349 -14.51 9.32 30.25
N HIS A 350 -14.96 8.06 30.30
CA HIS A 350 -16.36 7.74 30.39
C HIS A 350 -16.90 8.07 31.81
N LYS A 351 -16.16 7.72 32.85
CA LYS A 351 -16.48 8.05 34.22
C LYS A 351 -16.53 9.57 34.45
N GLU A 352 -15.62 10.33 33.84
CA GLU A 352 -15.59 11.81 33.89
C GLU A 352 -16.65 12.48 32.98
N GLY A 353 -17.49 11.72 32.27
CA GLY A 353 -18.48 12.28 31.32
C GLY A 353 -17.89 12.86 30.04
N SER A 354 -16.55 12.83 29.88
CA SER A 354 -15.87 13.37 28.68
C SER A 354 -16.20 12.62 27.37
N ILE A 355 -16.65 11.37 27.46
CA ILE A 355 -17.17 10.57 26.35
C ILE A 355 -18.42 9.82 26.79
N ASN A 356 -19.44 9.78 25.94
CA ASN A 356 -20.65 9.00 26.18
C ASN A 356 -20.41 7.50 25.88
N TYR A 357 -21.36 6.66 26.29
CA TYR A 357 -21.33 5.20 26.07
C TYR A 357 -21.11 4.81 24.60
N ASN A 358 -21.81 5.46 23.66
CA ASN A 358 -21.67 5.16 22.23
C ASN A 358 -20.25 5.38 21.75
N LYS A 359 -19.60 6.47 22.15
CA LYS A 359 -18.22 6.77 21.77
C LYS A 359 -17.20 5.83 22.40
N PHE A 360 -17.46 5.41 23.64
CA PHE A 360 -16.70 4.37 24.33
C PHE A 360 -16.78 3.05 23.52
N MET A 361 -18.00 2.59 23.22
CA MET A 361 -18.24 1.33 22.51
C MET A 361 -17.76 1.36 21.05
N GLU A 362 -17.85 2.48 20.31
CA GLU A 362 -17.23 2.61 18.99
C GLU A 362 -15.75 2.24 19.01
N SER A 363 -15.00 2.71 20.00
CA SER A 363 -13.57 2.42 20.11
C SER A 363 -13.29 0.94 20.42
N VAL A 364 -14.14 0.30 21.25
CA VAL A 364 -14.05 -1.12 21.59
C VAL A 364 -14.39 -1.99 20.38
N CYS A 365 -15.54 -1.71 19.73
CA CYS A 365 -16.00 -2.45 18.53
C CYS A 365 -15.02 -2.31 17.37
N GLY A 366 -14.44 -1.12 17.15
CA GLY A 366 -13.42 -0.91 16.13
C GLY A 366 -12.17 -1.77 16.36
N TRP A 367 -11.73 -1.92 17.61
CA TRP A 367 -10.62 -2.82 17.92
C TRP A 367 -11.00 -4.29 17.81
N PHE A 368 -12.21 -4.67 18.22
CA PHE A 368 -12.71 -6.04 18.05
C PHE A 368 -12.80 -6.43 16.59
N ALA A 369 -13.33 -5.57 15.71
CA ALA A 369 -13.38 -5.79 14.28
C ALA A 369 -11.98 -6.07 13.67
N TYR A 370 -10.93 -5.44 14.23
CA TYR A 370 -9.55 -5.73 13.84
C TYR A 370 -9.05 -7.09 14.37
N VAL A 371 -9.20 -7.37 15.67
CA VAL A 371 -8.57 -8.56 16.26
C VAL A 371 -9.31 -9.86 15.98
N MET A 372 -10.60 -9.82 15.59
CA MET A 372 -11.38 -11.01 15.24
C MET A 372 -10.80 -11.77 14.03
N TRP A 373 -9.94 -11.13 13.25
CA TRP A 373 -9.20 -11.77 12.17
C TRP A 373 -8.05 -12.66 12.65
N GLY A 374 -7.82 -12.75 13.94
CA GLY A 374 -6.91 -13.65 14.60
C GLY A 374 -7.62 -14.57 15.60
N ASN A 375 -6.91 -15.59 16.09
CA ASN A 375 -7.39 -16.45 17.15
C ASN A 375 -7.40 -15.70 18.50
N THR A 376 -8.43 -14.91 18.75
CA THR A 376 -8.54 -13.99 19.88
C THR A 376 -9.85 -14.11 20.66
N TYR A 377 -10.58 -15.22 20.50
CA TYR A 377 -11.86 -15.42 21.18
C TYR A 377 -11.75 -15.27 22.71
N LYS A 378 -10.86 -16.01 23.35
CA LYS A 378 -10.65 -15.92 24.81
C LYS A 378 -10.26 -14.50 25.26
N LEU A 379 -9.40 -13.83 24.49
CA LEU A 379 -8.98 -12.44 24.76
C LEU A 379 -10.18 -11.48 24.70
N ARG A 380 -11.01 -11.57 23.67
CA ARG A 380 -12.21 -10.72 23.52
C ARG A 380 -13.21 -10.98 24.63
N LYS A 381 -13.49 -12.24 24.97
CA LYS A 381 -14.38 -12.65 26.08
C LYS A 381 -13.92 -12.02 27.41
N ASN A 382 -12.61 -12.07 27.71
CA ASN A 382 -12.06 -11.47 28.94
C ASN A 382 -12.18 -9.94 28.96
N ILE A 383 -12.00 -9.28 27.81
CA ILE A 383 -12.15 -7.83 27.71
C ILE A 383 -13.63 -7.43 27.92
N ILE A 384 -14.58 -8.17 27.32
CA ILE A 384 -16.02 -7.93 27.53
C ILE A 384 -16.38 -8.07 29.01
N LYS A 385 -15.95 -9.15 29.67
CA LYS A 385 -16.18 -9.31 31.13
C LYS A 385 -15.66 -8.12 31.93
N ASN A 386 -14.47 -7.62 31.61
CA ASN A 386 -13.88 -6.47 32.28
C ASN A 386 -14.62 -5.16 31.99
N ILE A 387 -15.21 -4.99 30.81
CA ILE A 387 -16.04 -3.83 30.47
C ILE A 387 -17.37 -3.91 31.20
N ASN A 388 -18.04 -5.07 31.19
CA ASN A 388 -19.34 -5.23 31.86
C ASN A 388 -19.23 -4.96 33.37
N ARG A 389 -18.19 -5.48 34.05
CA ARG A 389 -17.94 -5.18 35.45
C ARG A 389 -17.80 -3.67 35.68
N PHE A 390 -16.98 -2.98 34.88
CA PHE A 390 -16.79 -1.54 34.97
C PHE A 390 -18.11 -0.75 34.80
N LEU A 391 -18.99 -1.17 33.89
CA LEU A 391 -20.26 -0.49 33.65
C LEU A 391 -21.25 -0.72 34.80
N LEU A 392 -21.27 -1.95 35.38
CA LEU A 392 -22.08 -2.25 36.57
C LEU A 392 -21.62 -1.43 37.79
N ASP A 393 -20.31 -1.40 38.04
CA ASP A 393 -19.74 -0.64 39.16
C ASP A 393 -20.09 0.87 39.09
N ASN A 394 -20.19 1.44 37.88
CA ASN A 394 -20.54 2.84 37.68
C ASN A 394 -22.07 3.08 37.74
N SER A 395 -22.92 2.10 37.41
CA SER A 395 -24.38 2.24 37.55
C SER A 395 -24.85 2.13 38.99
N LEU A 396 -24.05 1.54 39.89
CA LEU A 396 -24.33 1.44 41.31
C LEU A 396 -23.84 2.66 42.14
N SER A 397 -23.00 3.51 41.51
CA SER A 397 -22.40 4.72 42.12
C SER A 397 -22.97 6.03 41.58
N SER A 398 -23.97 5.97 40.71
CA SER A 398 -24.79 7.07 40.23
C SER A 398 -26.21 6.98 40.78
#